data_38ddf10b22f6673634deeebb0511fb89
#
_entry.id   38ddf10b22f6673634deeebb0511fb89
#
_cell.length_a   1.000
_cell.length_b   1.000
_cell.length_c   1.000
_cell.angle_alpha   90.00
_cell.angle_beta   90.00
_cell.angle_gamma   90.00
#
_symmetry.space_group_name_H-M   'P 1'
#
loop_
_entity.id
_entity.type
_entity.pdbx_description
1 polymer ?
#
loop_
_entity_poly.entity_id
_entity_poly.type
_entity_poly.pdbx_seq_one_letter_code
_entity_poly.pdbx_strand_id
1 'polypeptide(L)'
;MKVLKILTLAMCSFLIIPTMQGATKHAKETKYPSYKGMIMAGYQGWFGTPEDGKSGSYRHMAGKNGFKDGSCHIDIWPDVREYSKTYPTEFKNADGSTARIFSSYDVSTTDLHFKWMKEYGIDGVFMQRFFDYARGRGEQSLPDIILKNAFDAASKYDRAIAIMYDLSGLRHKKEDCSVIIEDWKYLVDKLNVTNQKGNKTYLHHNKKPVVAIWGLGFTDRPYKVNEIGIEKLIDFLQNDPVYGGCAVMLGVPTAWRDLNFDCTNDPYLHTIIKKADLLLPWTVQRYTPLLHNDMDRYHDETKADIQWCKKNKIDYVPCVTPGFSWHNLSTIQFPDDIKPSGSIPRQGGKFFWDQMYNAMKAGGEMIYVAMFDEIDEGTAIFKCTDTPPVTKISQFIGMDGKPSDHYLWLTGKATQMLRKEIPLTKKMPERN
;
A
#
# COMPACT_ATOMS: atom_id res chain seq x y z
N MET A 1 74.23 -30.79 35.79
CA MET A 1 73.31 -29.71 36.10
C MET A 1 72.36 -29.52 34.92
N LYS A 2 71.14 -30.05 35.00
CA LYS A 2 70.10 -29.88 33.96
C LYS A 2 69.15 -28.78 34.43
N VAL A 3 69.05 -27.68 33.64
CA VAL A 3 68.16 -26.57 33.92
C VAL A 3 66.79 -26.91 33.27
N LEU A 4 65.76 -27.02 34.11
CA LEU A 4 64.39 -27.29 33.73
C LEU A 4 63.71 -25.93 33.40
N LYS A 5 63.33 -25.69 32.14
CA LYS A 5 62.55 -24.53 31.74
C LYS A 5 61.08 -24.86 31.92
N ILE A 6 60.43 -24.18 32.86
CA ILE A 6 58.97 -24.21 33.06
C ILE A 6 58.33 -23.23 32.07
N LEU A 7 57.55 -23.76 31.14
CA LEU A 7 56.72 -22.95 30.25
C LEU A 7 55.38 -22.71 30.93
N THR A 8 55.09 -21.46 31.32
CA THR A 8 53.79 -21.07 31.84
C THR A 8 52.85 -20.73 30.69
N LEU A 9 51.86 -21.59 30.49
CA LEU A 9 50.82 -21.39 29.48
C LEU A 9 49.74 -20.49 30.09
N ALA A 10 49.66 -19.24 29.69
CA ALA A 10 48.57 -18.34 30.06
C ALA A 10 47.32 -18.66 29.27
N MET A 11 46.35 -19.29 29.89
CA MET A 11 45.04 -19.61 29.31
C MET A 11 44.15 -18.38 29.43
N CYS A 12 44.05 -17.56 28.35
CA CYS A 12 43.07 -16.50 28.23
C CYS A 12 41.69 -17.09 28.05
N SER A 13 40.93 -17.20 29.13
CA SER A 13 39.49 -17.53 29.05
C SER A 13 38.72 -16.32 28.53
N PHE A 14 38.34 -16.34 27.28
CA PHE A 14 37.35 -15.41 26.76
C PHE A 14 35.99 -15.76 27.38
N LEU A 15 35.56 -15.00 28.37
CA LEU A 15 34.18 -14.98 28.82
C LEU A 15 33.31 -14.42 27.69
N ILE A 16 32.69 -15.30 26.92
CA ILE A 16 31.57 -14.93 26.05
C ILE A 16 30.40 -14.59 26.98
N ILE A 17 30.21 -13.30 27.27
CA ILE A 17 29.01 -12.80 27.91
C ILE A 17 27.92 -12.94 26.85
N PRO A 18 26.91 -13.82 27.03
CA PRO A 18 25.77 -13.84 26.13
C PRO A 18 25.06 -12.49 26.32
N THR A 19 25.10 -11.62 25.33
CA THR A 19 24.17 -10.50 25.25
C THR A 19 22.78 -11.08 25.26
N MET A 20 22.06 -10.95 26.39
CA MET A 20 20.62 -11.18 26.43
C MET A 20 20.00 -10.17 25.45
N GLN A 21 19.82 -10.58 24.20
CA GLN A 21 18.94 -9.88 23.27
C GLN A 21 17.55 -9.96 23.91
N GLY A 22 17.08 -8.84 24.45
CA GLY A 22 15.70 -8.72 24.94
C GLY A 22 14.76 -9.22 23.84
N ALA A 23 13.80 -10.06 24.20
CA ALA A 23 12.81 -10.54 23.24
C ALA A 23 12.04 -9.33 22.72
N THR A 24 12.02 -9.14 21.40
CA THR A 24 11.20 -8.10 20.76
C THR A 24 9.72 -8.28 21.11
N LYS A 25 8.94 -7.20 21.10
CA LYS A 25 7.49 -7.24 21.36
C LYS A 25 6.67 -7.91 20.26
N HIS A 26 7.30 -8.29 19.16
CA HIS A 26 6.61 -8.89 18.01
C HIS A 26 6.31 -10.37 18.24
N ALA A 27 5.16 -10.83 17.73
CA ALA A 27 4.83 -12.25 17.69
C ALA A 27 5.86 -13.00 16.81
N LYS A 28 6.33 -14.14 17.29
CA LYS A 28 7.25 -15.01 16.54
C LYS A 28 6.53 -15.80 15.44
N GLU A 29 5.24 -16.03 15.61
CA GLU A 29 4.43 -16.83 14.71
C GLU A 29 3.41 -15.98 13.97
N THR A 30 3.27 -16.24 12.68
CA THR A 30 2.24 -15.67 11.81
C THR A 30 1.75 -16.70 10.81
N LYS A 31 0.54 -16.52 10.28
CA LYS A 31 0.02 -17.29 9.13
C LYS A 31 0.71 -16.87 7.82
N TYR A 32 1.36 -15.72 7.79
CA TYR A 32 1.97 -15.11 6.60
C TYR A 32 3.47 -14.85 6.81
N PRO A 33 4.30 -15.93 6.81
CA PRO A 33 5.73 -15.82 7.15
C PRO A 33 6.58 -15.21 6.03
N SER A 34 6.02 -15.02 4.84
CA SER A 34 6.67 -14.42 3.68
C SER A 34 5.65 -13.69 2.81
N TYR A 35 6.07 -12.59 2.18
CA TYR A 35 5.28 -11.91 1.15
C TYR A 35 5.33 -12.65 -0.20
N LYS A 36 6.34 -13.51 -0.44
CA LYS A 36 6.46 -14.28 -1.68
C LYS A 36 5.23 -15.17 -1.89
N GLY A 37 4.73 -15.21 -3.12
CA GLY A 37 3.53 -15.93 -3.51
C GLY A 37 2.23 -15.22 -3.17
N MET A 38 2.27 -13.93 -2.79
CA MET A 38 1.10 -13.16 -2.39
C MET A 38 0.87 -11.94 -3.29
N ILE A 39 -0.40 -11.60 -3.49
CA ILE A 39 -0.84 -10.33 -4.06
C ILE A 39 -1.58 -9.57 -2.96
N MET A 40 -1.01 -8.44 -2.56
CA MET A 40 -1.60 -7.55 -1.56
C MET A 40 -1.88 -6.18 -2.17
N ALA A 41 -2.87 -5.47 -1.64
CA ALA A 41 -3.24 -4.15 -2.12
C ALA A 41 -2.95 -3.05 -1.07
N GLY A 42 -2.72 -1.83 -1.51
CA GLY A 42 -2.79 -0.68 -0.61
C GLY A 42 -4.22 -0.41 -0.20
N TYR A 43 -4.45 -0.02 1.05
CA TYR A 43 -5.75 0.29 1.61
C TYR A 43 -5.71 1.65 2.29
N GLN A 44 -6.51 2.60 1.78
CA GLN A 44 -6.55 3.96 2.30
C GLN A 44 -7.40 4.08 3.57
N GLY A 45 -8.63 3.61 3.52
CA GLY A 45 -9.55 3.68 4.65
C GLY A 45 -9.85 5.10 5.12
N TRP A 46 -9.91 6.07 4.23
CA TRP A 46 -9.96 7.50 4.57
C TRP A 46 -11.28 8.21 4.22
N PHE A 47 -12.19 7.51 3.53
CA PHE A 47 -13.47 8.08 3.11
C PHE A 47 -14.44 8.19 4.27
N GLY A 48 -15.09 9.35 4.40
CA GLY A 48 -16.05 9.61 5.48
C GLY A 48 -17.25 10.40 5.03
N THR A 49 -18.31 10.39 5.85
CA THR A 49 -19.53 11.16 5.63
C THR A 49 -19.89 11.98 6.88
N PRO A 50 -20.67 13.09 6.74
CA PRO A 50 -21.07 13.88 7.90
C PRO A 50 -21.87 13.08 8.95
N GLU A 51 -22.67 12.09 8.49
CA GLU A 51 -23.60 11.34 9.33
C GLU A 51 -23.02 10.03 9.87
N ASP A 52 -21.75 9.72 9.61
CA ASP A 52 -21.13 8.47 10.11
C ASP A 52 -20.86 8.48 11.63
N GLY A 53 -20.98 9.64 12.26
CA GLY A 53 -20.81 9.84 13.70
C GLY A 53 -19.38 10.20 14.14
N LYS A 54 -18.41 10.27 13.19
CA LYS A 54 -17.02 10.59 13.51
C LYS A 54 -16.33 11.52 12.51
N SER A 55 -16.56 11.34 11.21
CA SER A 55 -15.83 12.07 10.17
C SER A 55 -16.19 13.55 10.10
N GLY A 56 -17.45 13.92 10.39
CA GLY A 56 -17.95 15.29 10.39
C GLY A 56 -18.02 15.95 9.01
N SER A 57 -17.56 15.28 7.95
CA SER A 57 -17.58 15.79 6.57
C SER A 57 -17.43 14.64 5.58
N TYR A 58 -17.67 14.90 4.29
CA TYR A 58 -17.34 13.98 3.19
C TYR A 58 -15.83 13.98 2.95
N ARG A 59 -15.10 13.29 3.84
CA ARG A 59 -13.62 13.21 3.79
C ARG A 59 -13.18 12.50 2.52
N HIS A 60 -12.18 13.05 1.83
CA HIS A 60 -11.62 12.55 0.56
C HIS A 60 -12.63 12.39 -0.59
N MET A 61 -13.90 12.75 -0.39
CA MET A 61 -14.94 12.71 -1.43
C MET A 61 -15.33 14.09 -1.92
N ALA A 62 -15.28 15.11 -1.03
CA ALA A 62 -15.86 16.42 -1.29
C ALA A 62 -14.82 17.51 -1.52
N GLY A 63 -15.09 18.38 -2.49
CA GLY A 63 -14.45 19.68 -2.59
C GLY A 63 -14.93 20.68 -1.54
N LYS A 64 -14.43 21.91 -1.62
CA LYS A 64 -14.74 22.99 -0.64
C LYS A 64 -16.23 23.33 -0.54
N ASN A 65 -16.99 23.08 -1.62
CA ASN A 65 -18.43 23.42 -1.70
C ASN A 65 -19.34 22.22 -1.38
N GLY A 66 -18.84 21.18 -0.71
CA GLY A 66 -19.59 19.98 -0.36
C GLY A 66 -19.45 18.86 -1.40
N PHE A 67 -20.15 17.75 -1.17
CA PHE A 67 -20.12 16.56 -2.04
C PHE A 67 -21.28 16.59 -3.02
N LYS A 68 -21.10 17.27 -4.14
CA LYS A 68 -22.12 17.49 -5.18
C LYS A 68 -21.47 17.63 -6.55
N ASP A 69 -22.29 17.66 -7.60
CA ASP A 69 -21.85 17.85 -8.98
C ASP A 69 -21.02 19.14 -9.13
N GLY A 70 -19.82 19.03 -9.68
CA GLY A 70 -18.83 20.10 -9.80
C GLY A 70 -18.06 20.40 -8.49
N SER A 71 -18.28 19.63 -7.41
CA SER A 71 -17.52 19.74 -6.15
C SER A 71 -17.30 18.35 -5.52
N CYS A 72 -16.71 17.45 -6.29
CA CYS A 72 -16.49 16.05 -5.98
C CYS A 72 -15.03 15.70 -6.26
N HIS A 73 -14.38 14.91 -5.42
CA HIS A 73 -13.01 14.46 -5.64
C HIS A 73 -12.95 13.09 -6.29
N ILE A 74 -13.97 12.25 -6.12
CA ILE A 74 -13.93 10.87 -6.61
C ILE A 74 -14.22 10.79 -8.11
N ASP A 75 -13.49 9.91 -8.80
CA ASP A 75 -13.63 9.67 -10.23
C ASP A 75 -14.29 8.33 -10.56
N ILE A 76 -14.47 7.45 -9.58
CA ILE A 76 -15.20 6.19 -9.75
C ILE A 76 -16.20 6.02 -8.61
N TRP A 77 -17.42 5.52 -8.94
CA TRP A 77 -18.47 5.37 -7.93
C TRP A 77 -18.51 3.95 -7.37
N PRO A 78 -18.50 3.78 -6.02
CA PRO A 78 -18.56 2.46 -5.40
C PRO A 78 -19.92 1.80 -5.61
N ASP A 79 -19.92 0.48 -5.76
CA ASP A 79 -21.15 -0.31 -5.72
C ASP A 79 -21.54 -0.61 -4.27
N VAL A 80 -22.55 0.10 -3.77
CA VAL A 80 -22.92 0.04 -2.36
C VAL A 80 -24.00 -0.99 -2.03
N ARG A 81 -24.41 -1.85 -2.96
CA ARG A 81 -25.52 -2.79 -2.77
C ARG A 81 -25.29 -3.83 -1.66
N GLU A 82 -24.05 -4.18 -1.36
CA GLU A 82 -23.71 -5.14 -0.29
C GLU A 82 -23.37 -4.46 1.05
N TYR A 83 -23.24 -3.13 1.08
CA TYR A 83 -22.96 -2.43 2.33
C TYR A 83 -24.19 -2.41 3.23
N SER A 84 -24.05 -2.84 4.46
CA SER A 84 -25.14 -2.82 5.45
C SER A 84 -25.49 -1.39 5.93
N LYS A 85 -24.54 -0.47 5.80
CA LYS A 85 -24.72 0.94 6.15
C LYS A 85 -24.22 1.84 5.02
N THR A 86 -25.07 2.75 4.58
CA THR A 86 -24.77 3.70 3.50
C THR A 86 -25.41 5.03 3.80
N TYR A 87 -24.93 6.09 3.16
CA TYR A 87 -25.35 7.48 3.41
C TYR A 87 -25.88 8.11 2.12
N PRO A 88 -26.96 8.89 2.17
CA PRO A 88 -27.50 9.60 1.01
C PRO A 88 -26.54 10.72 0.60
N THR A 89 -26.52 11.03 -0.70
CA THR A 89 -25.76 12.14 -1.25
C THR A 89 -26.68 13.10 -2.01
N GLU A 90 -26.15 14.22 -2.50
CA GLU A 90 -26.89 15.13 -3.39
C GLU A 90 -26.99 14.57 -4.82
N PHE A 91 -26.19 13.55 -5.17
CA PHE A 91 -26.20 12.94 -6.51
C PHE A 91 -27.45 12.08 -6.74
N LYS A 92 -27.85 11.97 -8.01
CA LYS A 92 -29.00 11.17 -8.44
C LYS A 92 -28.56 10.10 -9.44
N ASN A 93 -29.12 8.91 -9.27
CA ASN A 93 -29.01 7.84 -10.24
C ASN A 93 -29.88 8.14 -11.49
N ALA A 94 -29.68 7.40 -12.57
CA ALA A 94 -30.43 7.60 -13.82
C ALA A 94 -31.96 7.41 -13.67
N ASP A 95 -32.40 6.62 -12.69
CA ASP A 95 -33.81 6.41 -12.34
C ASP A 95 -34.39 7.51 -11.43
N GLY A 96 -33.59 8.55 -11.09
CA GLY A 96 -33.97 9.64 -10.19
C GLY A 96 -33.85 9.35 -8.70
N SER A 97 -33.50 8.12 -8.30
CA SER A 97 -33.24 7.76 -6.92
C SER A 97 -31.99 8.47 -6.37
N THR A 98 -31.91 8.64 -5.05
CA THR A 98 -30.75 9.25 -4.42
C THR A 98 -29.57 8.28 -4.42
N ALA A 99 -28.45 8.70 -5.02
CA ALA A 99 -27.21 7.95 -4.97
C ALA A 99 -26.64 7.91 -3.54
N ARG A 100 -26.08 6.78 -3.16
CA ARG A 100 -25.58 6.53 -1.81
C ARG A 100 -24.11 6.21 -1.82
N ILE A 101 -23.46 6.46 -0.67
CA ILE A 101 -22.01 6.23 -0.50
C ILE A 101 -21.76 5.51 0.85
N PHE A 102 -20.58 4.94 1.02
CA PHE A 102 -20.14 4.31 2.26
C PHE A 102 -19.31 5.26 3.13
N SER A 103 -19.03 4.88 4.38
CA SER A 103 -17.96 5.46 5.19
C SER A 103 -16.95 4.39 5.63
N SER A 104 -15.66 4.71 5.54
CA SER A 104 -14.60 3.84 6.06
C SER A 104 -14.62 3.71 7.60
N TYR A 105 -15.25 4.66 8.30
CA TYR A 105 -15.43 4.61 9.74
C TYR A 105 -16.32 3.45 10.21
N ASP A 106 -17.28 3.06 9.38
CA ASP A 106 -18.19 1.97 9.74
C ASP A 106 -17.47 0.62 9.81
N VAL A 107 -17.57 -0.06 10.94
CA VAL A 107 -16.98 -1.40 11.14
C VAL A 107 -17.43 -2.36 10.05
N SER A 108 -18.71 -2.30 9.63
CA SER A 108 -19.28 -3.13 8.58
C SER A 108 -18.65 -2.91 7.20
N THR A 109 -18.13 -1.71 6.93
CA THR A 109 -17.41 -1.41 5.68
C THR A 109 -16.10 -2.19 5.61
N THR A 110 -15.29 -2.09 6.66
CA THR A 110 -14.00 -2.81 6.72
C THR A 110 -14.24 -4.32 6.73
N ASP A 111 -15.24 -4.79 7.49
CA ASP A 111 -15.63 -6.22 7.52
C ASP A 111 -16.00 -6.73 6.12
N LEU A 112 -16.80 -5.97 5.38
CA LEU A 112 -17.20 -6.33 4.01
C LEU A 112 -16.00 -6.36 3.04
N HIS A 113 -15.10 -5.38 3.13
CA HIS A 113 -13.91 -5.31 2.27
C HIS A 113 -13.01 -6.54 2.48
N PHE A 114 -12.75 -6.93 3.72
CA PHE A 114 -11.93 -8.11 4.01
C PHE A 114 -12.66 -9.43 3.67
N LYS A 115 -13.99 -9.45 3.77
CA LYS A 115 -14.81 -10.56 3.25
C LYS A 115 -14.61 -10.72 1.74
N TRP A 116 -14.69 -9.63 0.97
CA TRP A 116 -14.41 -9.67 -0.48
C TRP A 116 -12.98 -10.15 -0.76
N MET A 117 -11.97 -9.68 -0.04
CA MET A 117 -10.60 -10.19 -0.21
C MET A 117 -10.54 -11.71 -0.04
N LYS A 118 -11.25 -12.25 0.96
CA LYS A 118 -11.34 -13.70 1.19
C LYS A 118 -12.02 -14.42 0.02
N GLU A 119 -13.17 -13.94 -0.41
CA GLU A 119 -13.99 -14.53 -1.47
C GLU A 119 -13.29 -14.55 -2.81
N TYR A 120 -12.55 -13.50 -3.13
CA TYR A 120 -11.86 -13.35 -4.42
C TYR A 120 -10.39 -13.77 -4.40
N GLY A 121 -9.84 -14.21 -3.28
CA GLY A 121 -8.47 -14.71 -3.20
C GLY A 121 -7.38 -13.63 -3.23
N ILE A 122 -7.68 -12.43 -2.72
CA ILE A 122 -6.70 -11.38 -2.45
C ILE A 122 -6.08 -11.64 -1.09
N ASP A 123 -4.76 -11.64 -0.98
CA ASP A 123 -4.07 -12.13 0.21
C ASP A 123 -4.15 -11.18 1.40
N GLY A 124 -4.29 -9.89 1.17
CA GLY A 124 -4.41 -8.90 2.23
C GLY A 124 -4.06 -7.49 1.79
N VAL A 125 -3.75 -6.64 2.76
CA VAL A 125 -3.50 -5.21 2.51
C VAL A 125 -2.30 -4.65 3.27
N PHE A 126 -1.74 -3.59 2.70
CA PHE A 126 -0.92 -2.61 3.40
C PHE A 126 -1.81 -1.43 3.79
N MET A 127 -2.04 -1.26 5.10
CA MET A 127 -2.80 -0.13 5.64
C MET A 127 -1.96 1.13 5.54
N GLN A 128 -2.46 2.10 4.77
CA GLN A 128 -1.81 3.39 4.60
C GLN A 128 -1.86 4.20 5.89
N ARG A 129 -0.69 4.66 6.35
CA ARG A 129 -0.56 5.48 7.54
C ARG A 129 0.23 6.74 7.21
N PHE A 130 -0.51 7.78 6.82
CA PHE A 130 0.06 9.08 6.46
C PHE A 130 0.81 9.71 7.63
N PHE A 131 1.78 10.53 7.31
CA PHE A 131 2.58 11.22 8.32
C PHE A 131 1.72 12.04 9.30
N ASP A 132 0.64 12.64 8.80
CA ASP A 132 -0.35 13.34 9.64
C ASP A 132 -1.06 12.41 10.63
N TYR A 133 -1.30 11.16 10.27
CA TYR A 133 -1.90 10.16 11.16
C TYR A 133 -0.91 9.75 12.26
N ALA A 134 0.35 9.56 11.89
CA ALA A 134 1.42 9.25 12.85
C ALA A 134 1.62 10.41 13.84
N ARG A 135 1.52 11.66 13.38
CA ARG A 135 1.56 12.86 14.23
C ARG A 135 0.36 12.97 15.16
N GLY A 136 -0.84 12.74 14.63
CA GLY A 136 -2.12 12.85 15.35
C GLY A 136 -2.62 11.53 15.95
N ARG A 137 -1.73 10.57 16.21
CA ARG A 137 -2.07 9.26 16.78
C ARG A 137 -2.86 9.36 18.09
N GLY A 138 -3.77 8.43 18.30
CA GLY A 138 -4.57 8.34 19.51
C GLY A 138 -5.75 7.39 19.32
N GLU A 139 -6.06 6.57 20.33
CA GLU A 139 -7.09 5.51 20.26
C GLU A 139 -8.46 5.99 19.80
N GLN A 140 -8.74 7.28 19.99
CA GLN A 140 -9.98 7.93 19.53
C GLN A 140 -9.80 8.68 18.20
N SER A 141 -8.63 8.65 17.58
CA SER A 141 -8.45 9.23 16.24
C SER A 141 -9.16 8.37 15.19
N LEU A 142 -9.70 9.02 14.17
CA LEU A 142 -10.40 8.30 13.09
C LEU A 142 -9.50 7.27 12.40
N PRO A 143 -8.23 7.59 12.04
CA PRO A 143 -7.34 6.61 11.43
C PRO A 143 -7.06 5.39 12.31
N ASP A 144 -6.92 5.57 13.63
CA ASP A 144 -6.62 4.47 14.53
C ASP A 144 -7.84 3.57 14.78
N ILE A 145 -9.06 4.14 14.77
CA ILE A 145 -10.30 3.37 14.83
C ILE A 145 -10.44 2.49 13.58
N ILE A 146 -10.21 3.08 12.38
CA ILE A 146 -10.27 2.34 11.12
C ILE A 146 -9.19 1.26 11.06
N LEU A 147 -7.97 1.58 11.51
CA LEU A 147 -6.88 0.63 11.60
C LEU A 147 -7.24 -0.56 12.49
N LYS A 148 -7.82 -0.31 13.66
CA LYS A 148 -8.29 -1.38 14.55
C LYS A 148 -9.35 -2.25 13.87
N ASN A 149 -10.35 -1.64 13.22
CA ASN A 149 -11.37 -2.38 12.48
C ASN A 149 -10.76 -3.27 11.39
N ALA A 150 -9.72 -2.79 10.69
CA ALA A 150 -9.00 -3.54 9.67
C ALA A 150 -8.25 -4.75 10.26
N PHE A 151 -7.60 -4.60 11.42
CA PHE A 151 -6.95 -5.72 12.11
C PHE A 151 -7.95 -6.77 12.59
N ASP A 152 -9.10 -6.36 13.13
CA ASP A 152 -10.16 -7.26 13.55
C ASP A 152 -10.74 -8.03 12.34
N ALA A 153 -10.99 -7.36 11.21
CA ALA A 153 -11.46 -7.96 9.97
C ALA A 153 -10.40 -8.89 9.34
N ALA A 154 -9.12 -8.49 9.34
CA ALA A 154 -8.02 -9.32 8.86
C ALA A 154 -7.96 -10.67 9.63
N SER A 155 -8.11 -10.61 10.95
CA SER A 155 -8.18 -11.80 11.79
C SER A 155 -9.38 -12.68 11.48
N LYS A 156 -10.57 -12.08 11.31
CA LYS A 156 -11.83 -12.78 11.03
C LYS A 156 -11.81 -13.52 9.70
N TYR A 157 -11.22 -12.92 8.67
CA TYR A 157 -11.23 -13.46 7.31
C TYR A 157 -9.91 -14.11 6.90
N ASP A 158 -8.95 -14.26 7.80
CA ASP A 158 -7.61 -14.77 7.50
C ASP A 158 -6.99 -14.05 6.30
N ARG A 159 -6.81 -12.74 6.41
CA ARG A 159 -6.10 -11.92 5.40
C ARG A 159 -4.87 -11.28 6.02
N ALA A 160 -3.79 -11.25 5.26
CA ALA A 160 -2.56 -10.58 5.69
C ALA A 160 -2.78 -9.07 5.85
N ILE A 161 -2.13 -8.48 6.83
CA ILE A 161 -2.17 -7.03 7.05
C ILE A 161 -0.78 -6.54 7.47
N ALA A 162 -0.36 -5.39 6.96
CA ALA A 162 0.87 -4.71 7.36
C ALA A 162 0.67 -3.19 7.39
N ILE A 163 1.52 -2.48 8.10
CA ILE A 163 1.53 -1.01 8.12
C ILE A 163 2.40 -0.49 6.98
N MET A 164 1.91 0.53 6.27
CA MET A 164 2.66 1.29 5.28
C MET A 164 2.61 2.77 5.62
N TYR A 165 3.71 3.29 6.13
CA TYR A 165 3.85 4.72 6.36
C TYR A 165 4.00 5.45 5.04
N ASP A 166 3.22 6.53 4.88
CA ASP A 166 3.33 7.46 3.77
C ASP A 166 3.90 8.79 4.30
N LEU A 167 5.03 9.20 3.75
CA LEU A 167 5.72 10.43 4.15
C LEU A 167 5.04 11.71 3.62
N SER A 168 3.94 11.60 2.87
CA SER A 168 3.12 12.77 2.50
C SER A 168 2.61 13.47 3.76
N GLY A 169 2.73 14.80 3.80
CA GLY A 169 2.42 15.59 4.98
C GLY A 169 3.61 15.85 5.92
N LEU A 170 4.81 15.26 5.67
CA LEU A 170 6.02 15.62 6.38
C LEU A 170 6.40 17.08 6.10
N ARG A 171 6.49 17.88 7.16
CA ARG A 171 6.75 19.32 7.06
C ARG A 171 8.25 19.60 7.10
N HIS A 172 8.83 19.83 5.93
CA HIS A 172 10.26 20.13 5.79
C HIS A 172 10.77 21.13 6.85
N LYS A 173 11.96 20.89 7.39
CA LYS A 173 12.63 21.66 8.45
C LYS A 173 11.93 21.77 9.81
N LYS A 174 10.76 21.19 9.98
CA LYS A 174 10.02 21.20 11.25
C LYS A 174 9.91 19.82 11.90
N GLU A 175 10.02 18.79 11.09
CA GLU A 175 9.77 17.40 11.50
C GLU A 175 10.71 16.47 10.74
N ASP A 176 10.94 15.30 11.31
CA ASP A 176 11.69 14.21 10.72
C ASP A 176 11.02 12.86 11.00
N CYS A 177 11.61 11.78 10.55
CA CYS A 177 11.09 10.43 10.73
C CYS A 177 11.03 9.95 12.21
N SER A 178 11.46 10.75 13.19
CA SER A 178 11.27 10.42 14.60
C SER A 178 9.80 10.36 15.00
N VAL A 179 8.93 11.10 14.30
CA VAL A 179 7.47 11.01 14.46
C VAL A 179 6.99 9.57 14.17
N ILE A 180 7.53 8.92 13.15
CA ILE A 180 7.21 7.53 12.80
C ILE A 180 7.77 6.56 13.84
N ILE A 181 8.96 6.81 14.38
CA ILE A 181 9.53 6.01 15.48
C ILE A 181 8.57 5.99 16.67
N GLU A 182 8.10 7.15 17.10
CA GLU A 182 7.17 7.25 18.23
C GLU A 182 5.79 6.66 17.90
N ASP A 183 5.35 6.78 16.65
CA ASP A 183 4.11 6.15 16.21
C ASP A 183 4.21 4.62 16.17
N TRP A 184 5.31 4.07 15.68
CA TRP A 184 5.53 2.62 15.68
C TRP A 184 5.53 2.04 17.10
N LYS A 185 6.20 2.72 18.06
CA LYS A 185 6.13 2.34 19.48
C LYS A 185 4.69 2.34 19.98
N TYR A 186 3.92 3.38 19.64
CA TYR A 186 2.51 3.50 20.01
C TYR A 186 1.66 2.36 19.40
N LEU A 187 1.83 2.05 18.10
CA LEU A 187 1.11 0.97 17.45
C LEU A 187 1.42 -0.39 18.07
N VAL A 188 2.67 -0.65 18.41
CA VAL A 188 3.10 -1.90 19.05
C VAL A 188 2.58 -1.98 20.49
N ASP A 189 2.65 -0.89 21.27
CA ASP A 189 2.33 -0.90 22.70
C ASP A 189 0.83 -0.77 23.00
N LYS A 190 0.11 0.06 22.24
CA LYS A 190 -1.30 0.36 22.51
C LYS A 190 -2.24 -0.45 21.64
N LEU A 191 -1.93 -0.60 20.36
CA LEU A 191 -2.77 -1.34 19.44
C LEU A 191 -2.32 -2.80 19.24
N ASN A 192 -1.14 -3.17 19.75
CA ASN A 192 -0.55 -4.51 19.66
C ASN A 192 -0.51 -5.05 18.22
N VAL A 193 -0.29 -4.20 17.22
CA VAL A 193 -0.48 -4.53 15.80
C VAL A 193 0.30 -5.78 15.35
N THR A 194 1.46 -6.04 15.91
CA THR A 194 2.31 -7.18 15.57
C THR A 194 2.19 -8.37 16.55
N ASN A 195 1.39 -8.25 17.60
CA ASN A 195 1.27 -9.29 18.65
C ASN A 195 -0.13 -9.33 19.27
N GLN A 196 -1.18 -9.12 18.49
CA GLN A 196 -2.55 -9.22 19.00
C GLN A 196 -2.84 -10.67 19.44
N LYS A 197 -3.36 -10.83 20.66
CA LYS A 197 -3.71 -12.13 21.23
C LYS A 197 -4.71 -12.85 20.31
N GLY A 198 -4.32 -14.03 19.82
CA GLY A 198 -5.14 -14.84 18.90
C GLY A 198 -5.11 -14.39 17.44
N ASN A 199 -4.51 -13.24 17.12
CA ASN A 199 -4.36 -12.74 15.75
C ASN A 199 -2.95 -13.03 15.24
N LYS A 200 -2.84 -13.84 14.18
CA LYS A 200 -1.58 -14.21 13.53
C LYS A 200 -1.56 -13.73 12.07
N THR A 201 -2.20 -12.60 11.78
CA THR A 201 -2.38 -12.12 10.40
C THR A 201 -1.39 -11.02 9.99
N TYR A 202 -0.57 -10.51 10.92
CA TYR A 202 0.46 -9.54 10.53
C TYR A 202 1.43 -10.17 9.53
N LEU A 203 1.64 -9.50 8.40
CA LEU A 203 2.56 -9.97 7.36
C LEU A 203 3.99 -10.00 7.89
N HIS A 204 4.65 -11.13 7.74
CA HIS A 204 6.10 -11.25 7.89
C HIS A 204 6.77 -11.43 6.52
N HIS A 205 8.05 -11.10 6.47
CA HIS A 205 8.94 -11.47 5.38
C HIS A 205 10.26 -11.93 5.98
N ASN A 206 10.74 -13.10 5.56
CA ASN A 206 11.90 -13.75 6.18
C ASN A 206 11.78 -13.84 7.73
N LYS A 207 10.57 -14.17 8.21
CA LYS A 207 10.22 -14.29 9.65
C LYS A 207 10.23 -12.97 10.44
N LYS A 208 10.34 -11.82 9.78
CA LYS A 208 10.33 -10.49 10.40
C LYS A 208 9.03 -9.76 10.04
N PRO A 209 8.34 -9.07 10.97
CA PRO A 209 7.16 -8.28 10.63
C PRO A 209 7.52 -7.19 9.62
N VAL A 210 6.70 -7.04 8.57
CA VAL A 210 6.96 -6.06 7.51
C VAL A 210 6.48 -4.67 7.93
N VAL A 211 7.33 -3.67 7.78
CA VAL A 211 6.96 -2.26 7.88
C VAL A 211 7.37 -1.57 6.57
N ALA A 212 6.40 -0.96 5.90
CA ALA A 212 6.66 -0.23 4.68
C ALA A 212 6.79 1.28 4.95
N ILE A 213 7.66 1.96 4.18
CA ILE A 213 7.86 3.42 4.21
C ILE A 213 7.85 3.89 2.77
N TRP A 214 6.81 4.62 2.38
CA TRP A 214 6.64 5.16 1.03
C TRP A 214 6.94 6.67 1.00
N GLY A 215 7.45 7.15 -0.14
CA GLY A 215 7.64 8.56 -0.39
C GLY A 215 9.10 9.02 -0.48
N LEU A 216 10.05 8.08 -0.62
CA LEU A 216 11.49 8.39 -0.66
C LEU A 216 11.98 8.66 -2.08
N GLY A 217 12.63 9.80 -2.30
CA GLY A 217 13.34 10.11 -3.53
C GLY A 217 12.48 10.67 -4.67
N PHE A 218 11.20 10.99 -4.45
CA PHE A 218 10.36 11.67 -5.44
C PHE A 218 10.77 13.14 -5.63
N THR A 219 10.70 13.62 -6.88
CA THR A 219 11.09 14.99 -7.23
C THR A 219 10.13 16.07 -6.71
N ASP A 220 8.88 15.70 -6.44
CA ASP A 220 7.80 16.58 -6.00
C ASP A 220 7.69 16.73 -4.47
N ARG A 221 8.59 16.10 -3.71
CA ARG A 221 8.56 16.18 -2.24
C ARG A 221 9.28 17.40 -1.72
N PRO A 222 8.76 18.05 -0.64
CA PRO A 222 9.36 19.25 -0.05
C PRO A 222 10.60 18.95 0.79
N TYR A 223 11.07 17.71 0.86
CA TYR A 223 12.20 17.25 1.66
C TYR A 223 13.19 16.45 0.81
N LYS A 224 14.44 16.40 1.26
CA LYS A 224 15.47 15.53 0.72
C LYS A 224 15.65 14.29 1.60
N VAL A 225 16.02 13.18 1.00
CA VAL A 225 16.16 11.88 1.69
C VAL A 225 17.17 11.94 2.84
N ASN A 226 18.27 12.67 2.67
CA ASN A 226 19.33 12.82 3.68
C ASN A 226 18.98 13.80 4.82
N GLU A 227 17.88 14.56 4.73
CA GLU A 227 17.50 15.60 5.71
C GLU A 227 16.43 15.13 6.71
N ILE A 228 15.74 14.02 6.44
CA ILE A 228 14.56 13.58 7.20
C ILE A 228 14.81 12.47 8.23
N GLY A 229 16.05 12.10 8.46
CA GLY A 229 16.39 11.07 9.46
C GLY A 229 15.97 9.65 9.09
N ILE A 230 15.78 9.36 7.80
CA ILE A 230 15.31 8.05 7.30
C ILE A 230 16.24 6.90 7.70
N GLU A 231 17.56 7.14 7.70
CA GLU A 231 18.53 6.12 8.08
C GLU A 231 18.35 5.68 9.55
N LYS A 232 18.09 6.65 10.44
CA LYS A 232 17.80 6.38 11.86
C LYS A 232 16.50 5.60 12.03
N LEU A 233 15.47 5.90 11.20
CA LEU A 233 14.21 5.15 11.23
C LEU A 233 14.43 3.72 10.79
N ILE A 234 15.15 3.47 9.69
CA ILE A 234 15.43 2.11 9.21
C ILE A 234 16.23 1.33 10.26
N ASP A 235 17.28 1.94 10.81
CA ASP A 235 18.08 1.31 11.87
C ASP A 235 17.23 0.95 13.10
N PHE A 236 16.36 1.85 13.55
CA PHE A 236 15.43 1.59 14.64
C PHE A 236 14.49 0.41 14.32
N LEU A 237 13.85 0.41 13.17
CA LEU A 237 12.93 -0.67 12.78
C LEU A 237 13.63 -2.03 12.64
N GLN A 238 14.89 -2.05 12.24
CA GLN A 238 15.64 -3.29 12.07
C GLN A 238 16.33 -3.77 13.34
N ASN A 239 16.85 -2.86 14.16
CA ASN A 239 17.83 -3.20 15.21
C ASN A 239 17.43 -2.79 16.63
N ASP A 240 16.36 -2.02 16.86
CA ASP A 240 15.93 -1.71 18.24
C ASP A 240 15.62 -3.00 19.02
N PRO A 241 16.14 -3.19 20.25
CA PRO A 241 16.00 -4.46 20.96
C PRO A 241 14.56 -4.79 21.39
N VAL A 242 13.66 -3.80 21.41
CA VAL A 242 12.27 -3.93 21.87
C VAL A 242 11.27 -3.84 20.71
N TYR A 243 11.45 -2.85 19.83
CA TYR A 243 10.51 -2.51 18.74
C TYR A 243 11.05 -2.82 17.35
N GLY A 244 12.28 -3.27 17.23
CA GLY A 244 12.96 -3.62 16.00
C GLY A 244 12.79 -5.09 15.64
N GLY A 245 13.67 -5.57 14.73
CA GLY A 245 13.58 -6.92 14.16
C GLY A 245 12.59 -6.98 13.01
N CYS A 246 12.21 -5.83 12.43
CA CYS A 246 11.31 -5.73 11.29
C CYS A 246 12.04 -5.95 9.95
N ALA A 247 11.29 -6.41 8.95
CA ALA A 247 11.67 -6.32 7.54
C ALA A 247 11.16 -4.98 7.00
N VAL A 248 12.06 -4.16 6.46
CA VAL A 248 11.73 -2.83 5.97
C VAL A 248 11.52 -2.86 4.46
N MET A 249 10.34 -2.43 4.01
CA MET A 249 10.00 -2.20 2.61
C MET A 249 10.07 -0.71 2.30
N LEU A 250 10.81 -0.31 1.26
CA LEU A 250 10.88 1.10 0.85
C LEU A 250 10.11 1.35 -0.43
N GLY A 251 9.23 2.35 -0.41
CA GLY A 251 8.50 2.87 -1.57
C GLY A 251 9.25 4.04 -2.21
N VAL A 252 9.62 3.88 -3.48
CA VAL A 252 10.49 4.79 -4.25
C VAL A 252 9.87 5.16 -5.60
N PRO A 253 10.36 6.19 -6.32
CA PRO A 253 9.92 6.50 -7.68
C PRO A 253 10.20 5.37 -8.66
N THR A 254 9.58 5.41 -9.84
CA THR A 254 9.79 4.39 -10.89
C THR A 254 11.25 4.37 -11.38
N ALA A 255 11.83 5.56 -11.62
CA ALA A 255 13.19 5.69 -12.14
C ALA A 255 14.30 5.71 -11.07
N TRP A 256 14.05 5.08 -9.92
CA TRP A 256 14.98 5.03 -8.77
C TRP A 256 16.34 4.45 -9.10
N ARG A 257 16.43 3.49 -10.05
CA ARG A 257 17.70 2.86 -10.43
C ARG A 257 18.61 3.83 -11.19
N ASP A 258 18.01 4.65 -12.05
CA ASP A 258 18.74 5.56 -12.93
C ASP A 258 18.78 7.00 -12.38
N LEU A 259 18.12 7.27 -11.25
CA LEU A 259 18.08 8.56 -10.53
C LEU A 259 17.69 9.73 -11.45
N ASN A 260 16.65 9.56 -12.26
CA ASN A 260 16.16 10.56 -13.20
C ASN A 260 14.62 10.60 -13.25
N PHE A 261 14.04 11.30 -14.20
CA PHE A 261 12.61 11.42 -14.48
C PHE A 261 11.79 11.80 -13.23
N ASP A 262 11.13 10.86 -12.55
CA ASP A 262 10.33 11.07 -11.34
C ASP A 262 11.16 10.92 -10.04
N CYS A 263 12.44 10.57 -10.19
CA CYS A 263 13.37 10.37 -9.09
C CYS A 263 14.38 11.50 -8.99
N THR A 264 14.69 11.90 -7.75
CA THR A 264 15.82 12.82 -7.50
C THR A 264 17.13 12.20 -7.97
N ASN A 265 18.05 13.03 -8.48
CA ASN A 265 19.36 12.56 -8.96
C ASN A 265 20.42 12.45 -7.83
N ASP A 266 19.97 12.22 -6.59
CA ASP A 266 20.84 12.09 -5.43
C ASP A 266 21.27 10.64 -5.21
N PRO A 267 22.56 10.27 -5.40
CA PRO A 267 23.06 8.91 -5.18
C PRO A 267 22.91 8.41 -3.73
N TYR A 268 22.66 9.28 -2.76
CA TYR A 268 22.38 8.89 -1.39
C TYR A 268 21.15 8.01 -1.28
N LEU A 269 20.18 8.16 -2.20
CA LEU A 269 19.02 7.28 -2.27
C LEU A 269 19.43 5.80 -2.41
N HIS A 270 20.42 5.48 -3.22
CA HIS A 270 20.91 4.09 -3.36
C HIS A 270 21.55 3.57 -2.06
N THR A 271 22.17 4.45 -1.26
CA THR A 271 22.70 4.08 0.06
C THR A 271 21.57 3.66 1.00
N ILE A 272 20.47 4.38 0.97
CA ILE A 272 19.28 4.09 1.77
C ILE A 272 18.57 2.83 1.25
N ILE A 273 18.36 2.69 -0.05
CA ILE A 273 17.72 1.51 -0.66
C ILE A 273 18.46 0.22 -0.29
N LYS A 274 19.80 0.23 -0.26
CA LYS A 274 20.63 -0.94 0.11
C LYS A 274 20.45 -1.41 1.55
N LYS A 275 19.77 -0.64 2.40
CA LYS A 275 19.42 -1.04 3.77
C LYS A 275 18.06 -1.74 3.86
N ALA A 276 17.26 -1.71 2.80
CA ALA A 276 15.93 -2.32 2.76
C ALA A 276 15.98 -3.85 2.63
N ASP A 277 14.96 -4.52 3.16
CA ASP A 277 14.68 -5.93 2.89
C ASP A 277 13.84 -6.10 1.60
N LEU A 278 12.93 -5.14 1.33
CA LEU A 278 12.07 -5.12 0.13
C LEU A 278 12.06 -3.74 -0.51
N LEU A 279 11.85 -3.70 -1.83
CA LEU A 279 11.75 -2.45 -2.59
C LEU A 279 10.50 -2.44 -3.46
N LEU A 280 9.71 -1.37 -3.36
CA LEU A 280 8.46 -1.13 -4.07
C LEU A 280 8.56 0.15 -4.91
N PRO A 281 8.87 0.11 -6.20
CA PRO A 281 8.74 1.26 -7.08
C PRO A 281 7.28 1.61 -7.34
N TRP A 282 6.95 2.90 -7.30
CA TRP A 282 5.60 3.40 -7.54
C TRP A 282 5.37 3.65 -9.02
N THR A 283 4.66 2.74 -9.67
CA THR A 283 4.44 2.77 -11.13
C THR A 283 3.11 3.40 -11.55
N VAL A 284 2.29 3.86 -10.61
CA VAL A 284 1.03 4.55 -10.89
C VAL A 284 1.30 5.80 -11.74
N GLN A 285 0.57 5.97 -12.83
CA GLN A 285 0.75 7.02 -13.83
C GLN A 285 2.08 6.98 -14.62
N ARG A 286 2.88 5.93 -14.52
CA ARG A 286 4.18 5.82 -15.23
C ARG A 286 4.13 4.98 -16.48
N TYR A 287 3.05 4.19 -16.60
CA TYR A 287 2.78 3.34 -17.76
C TYR A 287 1.32 3.50 -18.19
N THR A 288 1.09 3.30 -19.50
CA THR A 288 -0.25 3.45 -20.10
C THR A 288 -0.47 2.46 -21.23
N PRO A 289 -1.68 1.93 -21.41
CA PRO A 289 -1.97 1.06 -22.56
C PRO A 289 -2.11 1.84 -23.87
N LEU A 290 -2.05 3.17 -23.84
CA LEU A 290 -2.18 4.04 -25.01
C LEU A 290 -0.89 4.13 -25.83
N LEU A 291 0.27 3.76 -25.26
CA LEU A 291 1.57 3.74 -25.93
C LEU A 291 1.92 2.32 -26.34
N HIS A 292 2.28 2.13 -27.61
CA HIS A 292 2.45 0.80 -28.24
C HIS A 292 3.37 -0.15 -27.46
N ASN A 293 4.52 0.33 -26.95
CA ASN A 293 5.54 -0.52 -26.31
C ASN A 293 5.63 -0.35 -24.80
N ASP A 294 4.65 0.27 -24.17
CA ASP A 294 4.76 0.65 -22.75
C ASP A 294 4.72 -0.57 -21.82
N MET A 295 4.03 -1.63 -22.21
CA MET A 295 4.05 -2.89 -21.46
C MET A 295 5.33 -3.69 -21.65
N ASP A 296 6.03 -3.57 -22.78
CA ASP A 296 7.37 -4.12 -22.96
C ASP A 296 8.39 -3.32 -22.14
N ARG A 297 8.27 -1.98 -22.11
CA ARG A 297 9.06 -1.12 -21.21
C ARG A 297 8.86 -1.50 -19.74
N TYR A 298 7.63 -1.67 -19.29
CA TYR A 298 7.32 -2.12 -17.94
C TYR A 298 7.99 -3.46 -17.60
N HIS A 299 7.93 -4.43 -18.53
CA HIS A 299 8.59 -5.73 -18.38
C HIS A 299 10.10 -5.57 -18.23
N ASP A 300 10.75 -4.83 -19.14
CA ASP A 300 12.21 -4.72 -19.22
C ASP A 300 12.77 -3.94 -18.02
N GLU A 301 12.12 -2.86 -17.62
CA GLU A 301 12.47 -2.10 -16.42
C GLU A 301 12.29 -2.94 -15.15
N THR A 302 11.15 -3.62 -14.99
CA THR A 302 10.91 -4.55 -13.87
C THR A 302 11.99 -5.64 -13.79
N LYS A 303 12.36 -6.23 -14.94
CA LYS A 303 13.40 -7.26 -15.00
C LYS A 303 14.77 -6.72 -14.59
N ALA A 304 15.13 -5.53 -15.07
CA ALA A 304 16.39 -4.89 -14.70
C ALA A 304 16.43 -4.50 -13.20
N ASP A 305 15.33 -4.02 -12.67
CA ASP A 305 15.16 -3.70 -11.24
C ASP A 305 15.32 -4.94 -10.37
N ILE A 306 14.67 -6.05 -10.74
CA ILE A 306 14.82 -7.35 -10.05
C ILE A 306 16.27 -7.79 -10.05
N GLN A 307 16.99 -7.64 -11.16
CA GLN A 307 18.41 -8.01 -11.26
C GLN A 307 19.27 -7.15 -10.32
N TRP A 308 19.03 -5.83 -10.29
CA TRP A 308 19.74 -4.93 -9.39
C TRP A 308 19.45 -5.27 -7.92
N CYS A 309 18.18 -5.50 -7.58
CA CYS A 309 17.77 -5.88 -6.23
C CYS A 309 18.40 -7.20 -5.78
N LYS A 310 18.39 -8.24 -6.63
CA LYS A 310 19.06 -9.52 -6.34
C LYS A 310 20.56 -9.37 -6.06
N LYS A 311 21.25 -8.53 -6.84
CA LYS A 311 22.68 -8.22 -6.62
C LYS A 311 22.92 -7.57 -5.25
N ASN A 312 21.96 -6.83 -4.74
CA ASN A 312 22.02 -6.13 -3.46
C ASN A 312 21.29 -6.86 -2.32
N LYS A 313 20.79 -8.08 -2.53
CA LYS A 313 20.08 -8.92 -1.55
C LYS A 313 18.76 -8.29 -1.05
N ILE A 314 18.06 -7.61 -1.92
CA ILE A 314 16.76 -6.98 -1.68
C ILE A 314 15.71 -7.74 -2.47
N ASP A 315 14.55 -8.02 -1.91
CA ASP A 315 13.42 -8.59 -2.63
C ASP A 315 12.61 -7.46 -3.30
N TYR A 316 12.26 -7.63 -4.57
CA TYR A 316 11.57 -6.62 -5.38
C TYR A 316 10.06 -6.88 -5.41
N VAL A 317 9.27 -5.83 -5.23
CA VAL A 317 7.81 -5.86 -5.22
C VAL A 317 7.28 -5.06 -6.41
N PRO A 318 6.91 -5.69 -7.54
CA PRO A 318 6.26 -4.98 -8.63
C PRO A 318 4.97 -4.30 -8.16
N CYS A 319 4.77 -3.05 -8.58
CA CYS A 319 3.52 -2.32 -8.40
C CYS A 319 2.70 -2.40 -9.69
N VAL A 320 1.39 -2.62 -9.56
CA VAL A 320 0.43 -2.66 -10.66
C VAL A 320 -0.81 -1.86 -10.31
N THR A 321 -1.47 -1.29 -11.33
CA THR A 321 -2.67 -0.46 -11.15
C THR A 321 -3.72 -0.79 -12.21
N PRO A 322 -5.04 -0.77 -11.89
CA PRO A 322 -6.08 -1.08 -12.86
C PRO A 322 -6.26 -0.01 -13.94
N GLY A 323 -5.85 1.21 -13.68
CA GLY A 323 -5.97 2.41 -14.49
C GLY A 323 -5.82 3.63 -13.60
N PHE A 324 -6.04 4.82 -14.12
CA PHE A 324 -5.95 6.07 -13.36
C PHE A 324 -6.91 7.13 -13.88
N SER A 325 -7.58 7.85 -12.98
CA SER A 325 -8.41 9.00 -13.27
C SER A 325 -8.39 9.98 -12.11
N TRP A 326 -8.02 11.20 -12.40
CA TRP A 326 -7.85 12.27 -11.41
C TRP A 326 -8.54 13.57 -11.86
N HIS A 327 -9.59 13.43 -12.69
CA HIS A 327 -10.27 14.55 -13.32
C HIS A 327 -10.96 15.45 -12.30
N ASN A 328 -11.87 14.88 -11.51
CA ASN A 328 -12.68 15.67 -10.57
C ASN A 328 -11.78 16.32 -9.50
N LEU A 329 -10.80 15.60 -8.96
CA LEU A 329 -9.86 16.13 -7.99
C LEU A 329 -9.00 17.24 -8.60
N SER A 330 -8.46 17.06 -9.82
CA SER A 330 -7.65 18.06 -10.49
C SER A 330 -8.43 19.34 -10.82
N THR A 331 -9.69 19.21 -11.21
CA THR A 331 -10.59 20.35 -11.46
C THR A 331 -10.72 21.29 -10.26
N ILE A 332 -10.62 20.73 -9.05
CA ILE A 332 -10.78 21.50 -7.79
C ILE A 332 -9.42 21.97 -7.26
N GLN A 333 -8.40 21.13 -7.29
CA GLN A 333 -7.10 21.42 -6.69
C GLN A 333 -6.14 22.14 -7.64
N PHE A 334 -6.25 21.86 -8.94
CA PHE A 334 -5.35 22.34 -9.99
C PHE A 334 -6.15 22.86 -11.20
N PRO A 335 -6.98 23.91 -11.05
CA PRO A 335 -7.89 24.37 -12.11
C PRO A 335 -7.16 24.82 -13.39
N ASP A 336 -5.89 25.16 -13.30
CA ASP A 336 -5.03 25.52 -14.45
C ASP A 336 -4.36 24.28 -15.10
N ASP A 337 -4.50 23.09 -14.52
CA ASP A 337 -3.91 21.83 -15.01
C ASP A 337 -4.89 20.63 -14.83
N ILE A 338 -6.10 20.79 -15.40
CA ILE A 338 -7.15 19.78 -15.31
C ILE A 338 -6.73 18.52 -16.10
N LYS A 339 -6.72 17.39 -15.42
CA LYS A 339 -6.39 16.11 -16.05
C LYS A 339 -7.63 15.50 -16.74
N PRO A 340 -7.46 14.82 -17.88
CA PRO A 340 -8.59 14.16 -18.54
C PRO A 340 -9.13 13.02 -17.67
N SER A 341 -10.45 12.80 -17.74
CA SER A 341 -11.10 11.66 -17.11
C SER A 341 -10.60 10.35 -17.75
N GLY A 342 -10.27 9.36 -16.92
CA GLY A 342 -9.71 8.09 -17.40
C GLY A 342 -8.39 8.27 -18.14
N SER A 343 -7.49 9.18 -17.65
CA SER A 343 -6.21 9.48 -18.30
C SER A 343 -5.35 8.23 -18.55
N ILE A 344 -5.52 7.19 -17.73
CA ILE A 344 -5.02 5.84 -18.02
C ILE A 344 -6.22 4.91 -18.04
N PRO A 345 -6.70 4.49 -19.23
CA PRO A 345 -7.90 3.71 -19.36
C PRO A 345 -7.71 2.28 -18.85
N ARG A 346 -8.73 1.76 -18.19
CA ARG A 346 -8.76 0.42 -17.59
C ARG A 346 -8.86 -0.69 -18.65
N GLN A 347 -9.46 -0.40 -19.79
CA GLN A 347 -9.67 -1.34 -20.92
C GLN A 347 -10.32 -2.67 -20.49
N GLY A 348 -11.36 -2.60 -19.65
CA GLY A 348 -12.04 -3.77 -19.14
C GLY A 348 -11.15 -4.75 -18.38
N GLY A 349 -10.08 -4.23 -17.76
CA GLY A 349 -9.11 -5.01 -16.99
C GLY A 349 -7.89 -5.48 -17.78
N LYS A 350 -7.84 -5.24 -19.10
CA LYS A 350 -6.70 -5.71 -19.92
C LYS A 350 -5.39 -5.06 -19.51
N PHE A 351 -5.36 -3.74 -19.27
CA PHE A 351 -4.17 -3.04 -18.80
C PHE A 351 -3.65 -3.60 -17.47
N PHE A 352 -4.56 -3.87 -16.52
CA PHE A 352 -4.23 -4.47 -15.25
C PHE A 352 -3.65 -5.89 -15.39
N TRP A 353 -4.26 -6.72 -16.24
CA TRP A 353 -3.79 -8.07 -16.51
C TRP A 353 -2.43 -8.10 -17.21
N ASP A 354 -2.20 -7.21 -18.17
CA ASP A 354 -0.92 -7.11 -18.89
C ASP A 354 0.24 -6.75 -17.92
N GLN A 355 0.01 -5.87 -16.94
CA GLN A 355 0.99 -5.58 -15.89
C GLN A 355 1.26 -6.81 -15.00
N MET A 356 0.20 -7.50 -14.53
CA MET A 356 0.33 -8.73 -13.73
C MET A 356 1.16 -9.79 -14.47
N TYR A 357 0.83 -10.04 -15.74
CA TYR A 357 1.58 -10.97 -16.59
C TYR A 357 3.03 -10.56 -16.74
N ASN A 358 3.31 -9.30 -17.06
CA ASN A 358 4.66 -8.82 -17.31
C ASN A 358 5.51 -8.78 -16.03
N ALA A 359 4.93 -8.42 -14.88
CA ALA A 359 5.58 -8.49 -13.58
C ALA A 359 6.06 -9.92 -13.26
N MET A 360 5.18 -10.90 -13.44
CA MET A 360 5.52 -12.32 -13.20
C MET A 360 6.51 -12.86 -14.23
N LYS A 361 6.35 -12.50 -15.52
CA LYS A 361 7.28 -12.88 -16.60
C LYS A 361 8.68 -12.31 -16.37
N ALA A 362 8.80 -11.10 -15.81
CA ALA A 362 10.07 -10.49 -15.44
C ALA A 362 10.75 -11.18 -14.23
N GLY A 363 10.01 -12.02 -13.49
CA GLY A 363 10.51 -12.76 -12.32
C GLY A 363 10.00 -12.23 -10.99
N GLY A 364 8.93 -11.42 -10.98
CA GLY A 364 8.25 -10.99 -9.74
C GLY A 364 7.67 -12.18 -8.98
N GLU A 365 7.96 -12.27 -7.69
CA GLU A 365 7.53 -13.35 -6.81
C GLU A 365 6.42 -12.92 -5.84
N MET A 366 6.08 -11.64 -5.82
CA MET A 366 5.03 -11.00 -5.04
C MET A 366 4.56 -9.75 -5.79
N ILE A 367 3.37 -9.24 -5.53
CA ILE A 367 2.83 -8.06 -6.24
C ILE A 367 2.08 -7.14 -5.27
N TYR A 368 2.28 -5.84 -5.45
CA TYR A 368 1.50 -4.79 -4.81
C TYR A 368 0.50 -4.19 -5.81
N VAL A 369 -0.77 -4.13 -5.43
CA VAL A 369 -1.84 -3.48 -6.20
C VAL A 369 -2.10 -2.09 -5.64
N ALA A 370 -1.95 -1.10 -6.45
CA ALA A 370 -2.36 0.28 -6.15
C ALA A 370 -3.70 0.56 -6.84
N MET A 371 -4.83 0.64 -6.09
CA MET A 371 -5.11 0.47 -4.67
C MET A 371 -6.37 -0.39 -4.50
N PHE A 372 -6.67 -0.83 -3.26
CA PHE A 372 -7.92 -1.56 -3.00
C PHE A 372 -9.14 -0.65 -3.10
N ASP A 373 -9.15 0.49 -2.42
CA ASP A 373 -10.33 1.34 -2.18
C ASP A 373 -10.22 2.78 -2.68
N GLU A 374 -9.18 3.16 -3.41
CA GLU A 374 -8.92 4.55 -3.79
C GLU A 374 -9.78 4.99 -5.00
N ILE A 375 -10.95 5.56 -4.71
CA ILE A 375 -11.91 5.99 -5.72
C ILE A 375 -11.69 7.42 -6.23
N ASP A 376 -10.94 8.23 -5.52
CA ASP A 376 -10.59 9.60 -5.89
C ASP A 376 -9.47 9.69 -6.94
N GLU A 377 -8.65 8.64 -7.08
CA GLU A 377 -7.69 8.51 -8.17
C GLU A 377 -8.12 7.45 -9.22
N GLY A 378 -9.33 6.92 -9.10
CA GLY A 378 -9.84 5.91 -10.03
C GLY A 378 -9.01 4.61 -10.05
N THR A 379 -8.21 4.32 -9.01
CA THR A 379 -7.35 3.14 -8.93
C THR A 379 -7.99 1.98 -8.15
N ALA A 380 -9.16 2.17 -7.56
CA ALA A 380 -9.84 1.15 -6.77
C ALA A 380 -10.08 -0.14 -7.54
N ILE A 381 -9.78 -1.29 -6.88
CA ILE A 381 -10.12 -2.64 -7.39
C ILE A 381 -11.34 -3.24 -6.68
N PHE A 382 -11.83 -2.65 -5.58
CA PHE A 382 -13.04 -3.10 -4.90
C PHE A 382 -14.28 -2.89 -5.79
N LYS A 383 -15.47 -3.32 -5.32
CA LYS A 383 -16.68 -3.26 -6.14
C LYS A 383 -17.10 -1.83 -6.47
N CYS A 384 -17.05 -1.48 -7.76
CA CYS A 384 -17.49 -0.20 -8.30
C CYS A 384 -18.61 -0.42 -9.33
N THR A 385 -19.49 0.58 -9.50
CA THR A 385 -20.59 0.47 -10.44
C THR A 385 -20.20 0.90 -11.85
N ASP A 386 -20.76 0.23 -12.86
CA ASP A 386 -20.66 0.66 -14.27
C ASP A 386 -21.73 1.72 -14.62
N THR A 387 -22.64 1.99 -13.69
CA THR A 387 -23.70 2.99 -13.85
C THR A 387 -23.63 4.04 -12.73
N PRO A 388 -22.62 4.94 -12.78
CA PRO A 388 -22.48 5.99 -11.77
C PRO A 388 -23.63 6.99 -11.82
N PRO A 389 -23.80 7.86 -10.82
CA PRO A 389 -24.79 8.92 -10.82
C PRO A 389 -24.69 9.84 -12.04
N VAL A 390 -25.82 10.41 -12.44
CA VAL A 390 -25.90 11.37 -13.56
C VAL A 390 -25.37 12.73 -13.10
N THR A 391 -24.45 13.31 -13.89
CA THR A 391 -23.80 14.59 -13.60
C THR A 391 -23.78 15.49 -14.83
N LYS A 392 -23.61 16.78 -14.63
CA LYS A 392 -23.44 17.79 -15.69
C LYS A 392 -22.00 18.30 -15.77
N ILE A 393 -21.28 18.28 -14.65
CA ILE A 393 -19.95 18.86 -14.48
C ILE A 393 -18.94 17.78 -14.11
N SER A 394 -19.16 17.07 -13.01
CA SER A 394 -18.28 15.98 -12.57
C SER A 394 -18.28 14.83 -13.58
N GLN A 395 -17.17 14.13 -13.71
CA GLN A 395 -17.04 13.00 -14.63
C GLN A 395 -16.68 11.74 -13.84
N PHE A 396 -17.48 10.70 -13.99
CA PHE A 396 -17.20 9.39 -13.42
C PHE A 396 -16.82 8.40 -14.51
N ILE A 397 -15.76 7.63 -14.30
CA ILE A 397 -15.44 6.49 -15.14
C ILE A 397 -16.27 5.28 -14.74
N GLY A 398 -16.70 4.48 -15.71
CA GLY A 398 -17.40 3.21 -15.51
C GLY A 398 -16.43 2.03 -15.37
N MET A 399 -17.01 0.84 -15.48
CA MET A 399 -16.30 -0.44 -15.42
C MET A 399 -16.11 -1.08 -16.79
N ASP A 400 -16.24 -0.32 -17.89
CA ASP A 400 -16.15 -0.78 -19.28
C ASP A 400 -17.13 -1.94 -19.59
N GLY A 401 -18.37 -1.88 -19.06
CA GLY A 401 -19.40 -2.91 -19.21
C GLY A 401 -19.12 -4.18 -18.40
N LYS A 402 -18.17 -4.15 -17.48
CA LYS A 402 -17.83 -5.31 -16.65
C LYS A 402 -18.64 -5.33 -15.34
N PRO A 403 -18.87 -6.52 -14.76
CA PRO A 403 -19.48 -6.62 -13.44
C PRO A 403 -18.71 -5.85 -12.37
N SER A 404 -19.40 -5.35 -11.34
CA SER A 404 -18.81 -4.51 -10.29
C SER A 404 -17.62 -5.14 -9.55
N ASP A 405 -17.59 -6.47 -9.45
CA ASP A 405 -16.53 -7.27 -8.80
C ASP A 405 -15.41 -7.72 -9.76
N HIS A 406 -15.39 -7.21 -10.99
CA HIS A 406 -14.48 -7.69 -12.03
C HIS A 406 -13.00 -7.60 -11.63
N TYR A 407 -12.57 -6.49 -11.03
CA TYR A 407 -11.17 -6.31 -10.65
C TYR A 407 -10.77 -7.15 -9.43
N LEU A 408 -11.69 -7.40 -8.50
CA LEU A 408 -11.47 -8.35 -7.42
C LEU A 408 -11.25 -9.78 -7.98
N TRP A 409 -12.14 -10.21 -8.87
CA TRP A 409 -12.04 -11.51 -9.55
C TRP A 409 -10.74 -11.63 -10.35
N LEU A 410 -10.38 -10.59 -11.11
CA LEU A 410 -9.17 -10.58 -11.93
C LEU A 410 -7.90 -10.66 -11.06
N THR A 411 -7.88 -9.96 -9.91
CA THR A 411 -6.80 -10.04 -8.93
C THR A 411 -6.66 -11.47 -8.39
N GLY A 412 -7.78 -12.13 -8.06
CA GLY A 412 -7.75 -13.54 -7.62
C GLY A 412 -7.22 -14.49 -8.69
N LYS A 413 -7.54 -14.26 -9.97
CA LYS A 413 -6.95 -15.02 -11.08
C LYS A 413 -5.43 -14.78 -11.21
N ALA A 414 -4.99 -13.55 -10.99
CA ALA A 414 -3.57 -13.23 -10.97
C ALA A 414 -2.86 -13.90 -9.76
N THR A 415 -3.51 -13.99 -8.59
CA THR A 415 -2.99 -14.72 -7.43
C THR A 415 -2.77 -16.20 -7.77
N GLN A 416 -3.75 -16.84 -8.44
CA GLN A 416 -3.60 -18.22 -8.90
C GLN A 416 -2.43 -18.37 -9.90
N MET A 417 -2.26 -17.39 -10.82
CA MET A 417 -1.17 -17.37 -11.79
C MET A 417 0.19 -17.20 -11.10
N LEU A 418 0.30 -16.30 -10.12
CA LEU A 418 1.51 -16.08 -9.33
C LEU A 418 1.94 -17.36 -8.57
N ARG A 419 0.97 -18.11 -8.06
CA ARG A 419 1.18 -19.38 -7.35
C ARG A 419 1.35 -20.58 -8.26
N LYS A 420 1.30 -20.37 -9.58
CA LYS A 420 1.39 -21.44 -10.59
C LYS A 420 0.22 -22.47 -10.51
N GLU A 421 -0.89 -22.07 -9.91
CA GLU A 421 -2.14 -22.85 -9.90
C GLU A 421 -2.82 -22.85 -11.28
N ILE A 422 -2.57 -21.78 -12.05
CA ILE A 422 -2.89 -21.68 -13.48
C ILE A 422 -1.65 -21.27 -14.27
N PRO A 423 -1.57 -21.58 -15.58
CA PRO A 423 -0.43 -21.22 -16.40
C PRO A 423 -0.18 -19.70 -16.48
N LEU A 424 1.08 -19.29 -16.55
CA LEU A 424 1.45 -17.91 -16.87
C LEU A 424 1.02 -17.58 -18.29
N THR A 425 0.05 -16.68 -18.46
CA THR A 425 -0.52 -16.34 -19.77
C THR A 425 -0.82 -14.85 -19.93
N LYS A 426 -0.48 -14.30 -21.10
CA LYS A 426 -0.83 -12.93 -21.50
C LYS A 426 -2.33 -12.80 -21.81
N LYS A 427 -3.00 -13.92 -22.21
CA LYS A 427 -4.45 -13.89 -22.48
C LYS A 427 -5.18 -13.66 -21.16
N MET A 428 -5.88 -12.52 -21.05
CA MET A 428 -6.74 -12.22 -19.93
C MET A 428 -7.85 -13.29 -19.84
N PRO A 429 -8.14 -13.87 -18.66
CA PRO A 429 -9.21 -14.84 -18.52
C PRO A 429 -10.58 -14.20 -18.83
N GLU A 430 -11.47 -14.98 -19.39
CA GLU A 430 -12.85 -14.62 -19.62
C GLU A 430 -13.72 -15.15 -18.47
N ARG A 431 -14.74 -14.39 -18.13
CA ARG A 431 -15.72 -14.77 -17.12
C ARG A 431 -16.89 -15.43 -17.83
N ASN A 432 -17.16 -16.70 -17.53
CA ASN A 432 -18.33 -17.42 -18.05
C ASN A 432 -19.62 -16.88 -17.43
#